data_39982ef9146dc88bf688f29e23357663
#
_entry.id   39982ef9146dc88bf688f29e23357663
#
_cell.length_a   1.000
_cell.length_b   1.000
_cell.length_c   1.000
_cell.angle_alpha   90.00
_cell.angle_beta   90.00
_cell.angle_gamma   90.00
#
_symmetry.space_group_name_H-M   'P 1'
#
loop_
_entity.id
_entity.type
_entity.pdbx_description
1 polymer ?
#
loop_
_entity_poly.entity_id
_entity_poly.type
_entity_poly.pdbx_seq_one_letter_code
_entity_poly.pdbx_strand_id
1 'polypeptide(L)'
;MTATPKPQPINKLAGSLRHRLLLVIESFRVLDKVMLGKALTLAEETHAKQTRRPTKENTTQTAPYIVHPMRVALIITEELELKEPIAIAAALLHDTVEASNGKVTIAYIEEHFGRPIAMMVSILTKPTFKETASKEEKEQKLRIYHERISQASVETKLVKLADRLDNVRDAAELLDKGFQLRYLEQTRAFYLPIADVSDSYLFDELSLACERLEHELKYG
;
A
#
# COMPACT_ATOMS: atom_id res chain seq x y z
N MET A 1 32.75 22.17 14.78
CA MET A 1 32.32 20.81 15.15
C MET A 1 30.81 20.76 14.97
N THR A 2 30.36 20.28 13.82
CA THR A 2 28.94 20.12 13.50
C THR A 2 28.50 18.80 14.11
N ALA A 3 27.59 18.86 15.09
CA ALA A 3 27.02 17.69 15.73
C ALA A 3 26.27 16.85 14.66
N THR A 4 26.65 15.61 14.45
CA THR A 4 25.90 14.64 13.69
C THR A 4 24.49 14.51 14.32
N PRO A 5 23.40 14.65 13.56
CA PRO A 5 22.07 14.48 14.12
C PRO A 5 21.95 13.07 14.70
N LYS A 6 21.54 12.95 15.96
CA LYS A 6 21.20 11.66 16.58
C LYS A 6 20.15 10.97 15.69
N PRO A 7 20.30 9.67 15.40
CA PRO A 7 19.29 8.93 14.67
C PRO A 7 17.95 9.07 15.43
N GLN A 8 16.93 9.56 14.72
CA GLN A 8 15.56 9.61 15.26
C GLN A 8 15.19 8.19 15.71
N PRO A 9 14.54 8.03 16.88
CA PRO A 9 14.11 6.71 17.31
C PRO A 9 13.22 6.13 16.21
N ILE A 10 13.66 5.03 15.57
CA ILE A 10 12.84 4.24 14.67
C ILE A 10 11.54 3.98 15.43
N ASN A 11 10.41 4.44 14.88
CA ASN A 11 9.11 4.22 15.49
C ASN A 11 9.02 2.71 15.81
N LYS A 12 8.74 2.35 17.06
CA LYS A 12 8.71 0.94 17.52
C LYS A 12 7.85 0.07 16.61
N LEU A 13 6.76 0.63 16.06
CA LEU A 13 5.90 -0.06 15.10
C LEU A 13 6.67 -0.40 13.81
N ALA A 14 7.34 0.57 13.19
CA ALA A 14 8.10 0.33 11.95
C ALA A 14 9.22 -0.71 12.18
N GLY A 15 9.91 -0.64 13.32
CA GLY A 15 10.93 -1.62 13.70
C GLY A 15 10.36 -3.03 13.88
N SER A 16 9.21 -3.18 14.52
CA SER A 16 8.52 -4.47 14.69
C SER A 16 8.05 -5.06 13.36
N LEU A 17 7.42 -4.26 12.51
CA LEU A 17 6.96 -4.70 11.18
C LEU A 17 8.15 -5.11 10.29
N ARG A 18 9.22 -4.32 10.30
CA ARG A 18 10.44 -4.64 9.58
C ARG A 18 11.03 -5.97 10.03
N HIS A 19 11.10 -6.22 11.34
CA HIS A 19 11.62 -7.48 11.88
C HIS A 19 10.77 -8.68 11.42
N ARG A 20 9.44 -8.59 11.54
CA ARG A 20 8.52 -9.65 11.04
C ARG A 20 8.73 -9.92 9.55
N LEU A 21 8.80 -8.86 8.74
CA LEU A 21 9.00 -9.01 7.29
C LEU A 21 10.36 -9.62 6.96
N LEU A 22 11.43 -9.30 7.69
CA LEU A 22 12.73 -9.94 7.52
C LEU A 22 12.68 -11.43 7.85
N LEU A 23 11.94 -11.86 8.87
CA LEU A 23 11.74 -13.29 9.16
C LEU A 23 11.01 -14.00 8.02
N VAL A 24 10.01 -13.35 7.42
CA VAL A 24 9.34 -13.88 6.22
C VAL A 24 10.33 -13.98 5.06
N ILE A 25 11.10 -12.94 4.78
CA ILE A 25 12.10 -12.91 3.70
C ILE A 25 13.13 -14.04 3.88
N GLU A 26 13.56 -14.33 5.10
CA GLU A 26 14.51 -15.40 5.40
C GLU A 26 13.99 -16.81 5.03
N SER A 27 12.69 -17.00 4.85
CA SER A 27 12.11 -18.28 4.44
C SER A 27 12.24 -18.57 2.94
N PHE A 28 12.61 -17.58 2.13
CA PHE A 28 12.70 -17.70 0.67
C PHE A 28 14.08 -18.21 0.19
N ARG A 29 14.18 -18.58 -1.09
CA ARG A 29 15.46 -18.93 -1.74
C ARG A 29 16.38 -17.72 -1.80
N VAL A 30 17.68 -17.95 -1.90
CA VAL A 30 18.72 -16.90 -1.85
C VAL A 30 18.45 -15.76 -2.83
N LEU A 31 18.08 -16.06 -4.08
CA LEU A 31 17.83 -15.02 -5.09
C LEU A 31 16.61 -14.17 -4.74
N ASP A 32 15.53 -14.81 -4.24
CA ASP A 32 14.32 -14.11 -3.81
C ASP A 32 14.57 -13.24 -2.57
N LYS A 33 15.37 -13.75 -1.61
CA LYS A 33 15.79 -12.95 -0.44
C LYS A 33 16.52 -11.68 -0.85
N VAL A 34 17.46 -11.79 -1.78
CA VAL A 34 18.22 -10.62 -2.27
C VAL A 34 17.29 -9.63 -2.95
N MET A 35 16.39 -10.10 -3.78
CA MET A 35 15.43 -9.27 -4.49
C MET A 35 14.45 -8.58 -3.52
N LEU A 36 13.87 -9.33 -2.57
CA LEU A 36 12.94 -8.79 -1.56
C LEU A 36 13.63 -7.81 -0.60
N GLY A 37 14.88 -8.10 -0.21
CA GLY A 37 15.69 -7.18 0.58
C GLY A 37 15.94 -5.85 -0.13
N LYS A 38 16.25 -5.89 -1.44
CA LYS A 38 16.40 -4.69 -2.27
C LYS A 38 15.08 -3.92 -2.39
N ALA A 39 13.95 -4.61 -2.56
CA ALA A 39 12.63 -3.98 -2.64
C ALA A 39 12.26 -3.27 -1.33
N LEU A 40 12.52 -3.90 -0.18
CA LEU A 40 12.33 -3.28 1.13
C LEU A 40 13.22 -2.04 1.29
N THR A 41 14.49 -2.13 0.95
CA THR A 41 15.44 -0.98 1.03
C THR A 41 14.96 0.18 0.16
N LEU A 42 14.59 -0.08 -1.11
CA LEU A 42 14.09 0.97 -2.00
C LEU A 42 12.82 1.64 -1.46
N ALA A 43 11.90 0.86 -0.88
CA ALA A 43 10.69 1.39 -0.25
C ALA A 43 11.06 2.26 0.97
N GLU A 44 11.97 1.81 1.85
CA GLU A 44 12.46 2.57 3.01
C GLU A 44 13.08 3.91 2.58
N GLU A 45 13.96 3.90 1.58
CA GLU A 45 14.60 5.11 1.05
C GLU A 45 13.61 6.08 0.42
N THR A 46 12.67 5.55 -0.38
CA THR A 46 11.66 6.37 -1.06
C THR A 46 10.74 7.06 -0.06
N HIS A 47 10.32 6.36 0.99
CA HIS A 47 9.38 6.87 1.98
C HIS A 47 10.04 7.47 3.23
N ALA A 48 11.37 7.63 3.26
CA ALA A 48 12.13 8.04 4.44
C ALA A 48 11.67 9.38 5.08
N LYS A 49 11.12 10.28 4.27
CA LYS A 49 10.63 11.62 4.73
C LYS A 49 9.12 11.74 4.76
N GLN A 50 8.40 10.65 4.51
CA GLN A 50 6.95 10.67 4.45
C GLN A 50 6.35 10.08 5.71
N THR A 51 5.20 10.61 6.10
CA THR A 51 4.43 10.13 7.25
C THR A 51 3.00 9.80 6.84
N ARG A 52 2.36 8.92 7.60
CA ARG A 52 0.92 8.63 7.50
C ARG A 52 0.12 9.86 7.98
N ARG A 53 -1.18 9.88 7.69
CA ARG A 53 -2.08 10.93 8.18
C ARG A 53 -2.18 10.89 9.70
N PRO A 54 -2.43 12.04 10.37
CA PRO A 54 -2.72 12.08 11.80
C PRO A 54 -3.95 11.24 12.14
N THR A 55 -3.91 10.53 13.26
CA THR A 55 -5.02 9.76 13.80
C THR A 55 -5.64 10.46 15.02
N LYS A 56 -6.83 9.99 15.44
CA LYS A 56 -7.52 10.47 16.66
C LYS A 56 -6.63 10.36 17.90
N GLU A 57 -5.87 9.27 18.02
CA GLU A 57 -4.96 9.03 19.15
C GLU A 57 -3.64 9.80 19.04
N ASN A 58 -3.19 10.12 17.82
CA ASN A 58 -1.88 10.72 17.57
C ASN A 58 -1.99 11.86 16.53
N THR A 59 -2.32 13.04 17.04
CA THR A 59 -2.40 14.25 16.22
C THR A 59 -1.04 14.88 15.91
N THR A 60 -0.02 14.61 16.73
CA THR A 60 1.31 15.23 16.67
C THR A 60 2.44 14.31 16.23
N GLN A 61 2.32 13.00 16.48
CA GLN A 61 3.33 12.00 16.09
C GLN A 61 2.73 11.02 15.08
N THR A 62 2.87 11.32 13.81
CA THR A 62 2.42 10.45 12.73
C THR A 62 3.41 9.32 12.47
N ALA A 63 2.90 8.13 12.19
CA ALA A 63 3.76 6.99 11.84
C ALA A 63 4.52 7.26 10.53
N PRO A 64 5.77 6.77 10.37
CA PRO A 64 6.46 6.80 9.08
C PRO A 64 5.61 6.09 8.00
N TYR A 65 5.61 6.64 6.77
CA TYR A 65 4.81 6.08 5.69
C TYR A 65 5.14 4.62 5.36
N ILE A 66 6.40 4.23 5.53
CA ILE A 66 6.91 2.87 5.26
C ILE A 66 6.16 1.76 6.02
N VAL A 67 5.46 2.07 7.12
CA VAL A 67 4.63 1.09 7.82
C VAL A 67 3.52 0.53 6.94
N HIS A 68 3.00 1.35 6.00
CA HIS A 68 1.95 0.94 5.07
C HIS A 68 2.41 -0.16 4.10
N PRO A 69 3.42 0.04 3.23
CA PRO A 69 3.87 -1.03 2.34
C PRO A 69 4.37 -2.27 3.09
N MET A 70 4.94 -2.13 4.29
CA MET A 70 5.29 -3.28 5.13
C MET A 70 4.04 -4.05 5.59
N ARG A 71 2.97 -3.37 6.03
CA ARG A 71 1.70 -4.03 6.41
C ARG A 71 1.04 -4.70 5.22
N VAL A 72 1.03 -4.04 4.05
CA VAL A 72 0.51 -4.66 2.81
C VAL A 72 1.26 -5.95 2.48
N ALA A 73 2.59 -5.95 2.56
CA ALA A 73 3.39 -7.15 2.35
C ALA A 73 3.11 -8.24 3.41
N LEU A 74 2.87 -7.87 4.67
CA LEU A 74 2.52 -8.81 5.74
C LEU A 74 1.09 -9.35 5.60
N ILE A 75 0.13 -8.58 5.12
CA ILE A 75 -1.21 -9.09 4.74
C ILE A 75 -1.05 -10.19 3.69
N ILE A 76 -0.27 -9.95 2.63
CA ILE A 76 -0.01 -10.93 1.58
C ILE A 76 0.63 -12.21 2.14
N THR A 77 1.61 -12.09 3.03
CA THR A 77 2.43 -13.22 3.49
C THR A 77 1.88 -13.96 4.70
N GLU A 78 1.24 -13.26 5.64
CA GLU A 78 0.79 -13.81 6.90
C GLU A 78 -0.73 -14.01 6.97
N GLU A 79 -1.53 -13.09 6.40
CA GLU A 79 -2.99 -13.21 6.41
C GLU A 79 -3.49 -14.05 5.23
N LEU A 80 -2.89 -13.89 4.03
CA LEU A 80 -3.23 -14.69 2.84
C LEU A 80 -2.32 -15.92 2.65
N GLU A 81 -1.29 -16.07 3.46
CA GLU A 81 -0.28 -17.15 3.36
C GLU A 81 0.34 -17.29 1.95
N LEU A 82 0.30 -16.22 1.15
CA LEU A 82 0.79 -16.20 -0.22
C LEU A 82 2.31 -16.02 -0.26
N LYS A 83 3.03 -17.08 -0.65
CA LYS A 83 4.50 -17.10 -0.73
C LYS A 83 4.99 -16.86 -2.16
N GLU A 84 4.53 -15.74 -2.76
CA GLU A 84 4.90 -15.33 -4.12
C GLU A 84 5.84 -14.12 -4.06
N PRO A 85 7.16 -14.29 -4.30
CA PRO A 85 8.15 -13.21 -4.16
C PRO A 85 7.83 -11.98 -5.01
N ILE A 86 7.26 -12.18 -6.22
CA ILE A 86 6.88 -11.09 -7.13
C ILE A 86 5.77 -10.24 -6.52
N ALA A 87 4.74 -10.87 -5.95
CA ALA A 87 3.63 -10.15 -5.30
C ALA A 87 4.10 -9.38 -4.05
N ILE A 88 4.98 -10.00 -3.24
CA ILE A 88 5.55 -9.36 -2.04
C ILE A 88 6.40 -8.15 -2.43
N ALA A 89 7.26 -8.27 -3.45
CA ALA A 89 8.06 -7.15 -3.96
C ALA A 89 7.15 -6.03 -4.50
N ALA A 90 6.10 -6.38 -5.25
CA ALA A 90 5.14 -5.41 -5.74
C ALA A 90 4.38 -4.72 -4.60
N ALA A 91 4.03 -5.44 -3.51
CA ALA A 91 3.43 -4.87 -2.31
C ALA A 91 4.35 -3.84 -1.63
N LEU A 92 5.66 -4.10 -1.57
CA LEU A 92 6.64 -3.16 -1.04
C LEU A 92 6.83 -1.93 -1.93
N LEU A 93 6.72 -2.09 -3.25
CA LEU A 93 7.06 -1.08 -4.25
C LEU A 93 5.86 -0.31 -4.80
N HIS A 94 4.62 -0.68 -4.46
CA HIS A 94 3.41 -0.21 -5.15
C HIS A 94 3.24 1.33 -5.17
N ASP A 95 3.68 2.02 -4.13
CA ASP A 95 3.59 3.48 -4.01
C ASP A 95 4.91 4.21 -4.33
N THR A 96 6.02 3.50 -4.62
CA THR A 96 7.34 4.12 -4.81
C THR A 96 7.41 5.03 -6.03
N VAL A 97 6.73 4.67 -7.13
CA VAL A 97 6.68 5.49 -8.34
C VAL A 97 6.00 6.82 -8.08
N GLU A 98 4.88 6.81 -7.36
CA GLU A 98 4.10 8.00 -6.99
C GLU A 98 4.88 8.90 -6.02
N ALA A 99 5.60 8.29 -5.07
CA ALA A 99 6.26 8.97 -3.96
C ALA A 99 7.63 9.57 -4.31
N SER A 100 8.30 9.05 -5.34
CA SER A 100 9.72 9.35 -5.62
C SER A 100 9.99 10.68 -6.33
N ASN A 101 8.95 11.42 -6.72
CA ASN A 101 9.08 12.62 -7.55
C ASN A 101 9.89 12.37 -8.85
N GLY A 102 9.60 11.23 -9.52
CA GLY A 102 10.21 10.85 -10.79
C GLY A 102 11.58 10.17 -10.70
N LYS A 103 12.13 9.94 -9.51
CA LYS A 103 13.40 9.23 -9.32
C LYS A 103 13.24 7.73 -9.53
N VAL A 104 12.14 7.14 -9.08
CA VAL A 104 11.77 5.75 -9.33
C VAL A 104 10.69 5.74 -10.41
N THR A 105 10.99 5.17 -11.56
CA THR A 105 10.06 5.02 -12.69
C THR A 105 9.76 3.53 -12.91
N ILE A 106 8.75 3.21 -13.71
CA ILE A 106 8.49 1.81 -14.09
C ILE A 106 9.69 1.20 -14.82
N ALA A 107 10.40 1.98 -15.65
CA ALA A 107 11.63 1.53 -16.31
C ALA A 107 12.74 1.22 -15.30
N TYR A 108 12.88 2.06 -14.26
CA TYR A 108 13.82 1.79 -13.15
C TYR A 108 13.47 0.47 -12.44
N ILE A 109 12.19 0.23 -12.15
CA ILE A 109 11.76 -1.02 -11.52
C ILE A 109 12.01 -2.23 -12.44
N GLU A 110 11.74 -2.09 -13.74
CA GLU A 110 12.03 -3.17 -14.71
C GLU A 110 13.51 -3.52 -14.76
N GLU A 111 14.38 -2.53 -14.78
CA GLU A 111 15.84 -2.72 -14.80
C GLU A 111 16.36 -3.42 -13.53
N HIS A 112 15.82 -3.07 -12.35
CA HIS A 112 16.38 -3.53 -11.07
C HIS A 112 15.67 -4.75 -10.48
N PHE A 113 14.41 -4.97 -10.83
CA PHE A 113 13.56 -6.03 -10.26
C PHE A 113 12.92 -6.95 -11.32
N GLY A 114 13.10 -6.63 -12.59
CA GLY A 114 12.56 -7.40 -13.70
C GLY A 114 11.14 -7.04 -14.10
N ARG A 115 10.80 -7.43 -15.33
CA ARG A 115 9.54 -7.10 -15.99
C ARG A 115 8.28 -7.52 -15.22
N PRO A 116 8.20 -8.72 -14.59
CA PRO A 116 6.98 -9.12 -13.86
C PRO A 116 6.61 -8.16 -12.74
N ILE A 117 7.59 -7.73 -11.92
CA ILE A 117 7.37 -6.78 -10.83
C ILE A 117 7.01 -5.40 -11.39
N ALA A 118 7.72 -4.93 -12.42
CA ALA A 118 7.44 -3.65 -13.06
C ALA A 118 6.03 -3.58 -13.65
N MET A 119 5.56 -4.64 -14.29
CA MET A 119 4.19 -4.73 -14.81
C MET A 119 3.16 -4.64 -13.68
N MET A 120 3.35 -5.39 -12.59
CA MET A 120 2.46 -5.36 -11.44
C MET A 120 2.43 -3.97 -10.80
N VAL A 121 3.57 -3.36 -10.52
CA VAL A 121 3.67 -2.00 -9.97
C VAL A 121 3.03 -0.98 -10.92
N SER A 122 3.23 -1.10 -12.24
CA SER A 122 2.59 -0.22 -13.23
C SER A 122 1.06 -0.28 -13.15
N ILE A 123 0.48 -1.47 -12.96
CA ILE A 123 -0.96 -1.64 -12.79
C ILE A 123 -1.45 -1.00 -11.48
N LEU A 124 -0.68 -1.14 -10.40
CA LEU A 124 -1.00 -0.63 -9.07
C LEU A 124 -0.85 0.90 -8.96
N THR A 125 0.06 1.49 -9.73
CA THR A 125 0.33 2.94 -9.73
C THR A 125 -0.90 3.75 -10.14
N LYS A 126 -1.32 4.68 -9.29
CA LYS A 126 -2.49 5.54 -9.52
C LYS A 126 -2.19 6.59 -10.59
N PRO A 127 -3.21 7.01 -11.35
CA PRO A 127 -3.03 8.09 -12.32
C PRO A 127 -2.71 9.41 -11.64
N THR A 128 -1.76 10.16 -12.20
CA THR A 128 -1.50 11.55 -11.80
C THR A 128 -2.46 12.50 -12.49
N PHE A 129 -2.82 13.57 -11.79
CA PHE A 129 -3.70 14.62 -12.31
C PHE A 129 -2.96 15.94 -12.39
N LYS A 130 -3.14 16.65 -13.52
CA LYS A 130 -2.72 18.06 -13.59
C LYS A 130 -3.63 18.88 -12.65
N GLU A 131 -3.11 19.96 -12.08
CA GLU A 131 -3.92 20.86 -11.24
C GLU A 131 -5.13 21.42 -12.00
N THR A 132 -4.97 21.64 -13.30
CA THR A 132 -6.01 22.13 -14.22
C THR A 132 -6.96 21.07 -14.75
N ALA A 133 -6.79 19.78 -14.36
CA ALA A 133 -7.62 18.71 -14.87
C ALA A 133 -9.07 18.84 -14.41
N SER A 134 -10.00 18.75 -15.37
CA SER A 134 -11.44 18.81 -15.07
C SER A 134 -11.90 17.61 -14.23
N LYS A 135 -13.10 17.71 -13.66
CA LYS A 135 -13.71 16.61 -12.90
C LYS A 135 -13.91 15.37 -13.80
N GLU A 136 -14.36 15.58 -15.02
CA GLU A 136 -14.63 14.54 -16.02
C GLU A 136 -13.33 13.83 -16.42
N GLU A 137 -12.22 14.57 -16.62
CA GLU A 137 -10.90 13.99 -16.91
C GLU A 137 -10.39 13.12 -15.74
N LYS A 138 -10.59 13.57 -14.50
CA LYS A 138 -10.21 12.81 -13.30
C LYS A 138 -11.03 11.53 -13.18
N GLU A 139 -12.35 11.62 -13.37
CA GLU A 139 -13.26 10.46 -13.33
C GLU A 139 -12.94 9.46 -14.44
N GLN A 140 -12.65 9.93 -15.65
CA GLN A 140 -12.26 9.06 -16.76
C GLN A 140 -10.96 8.30 -16.46
N LYS A 141 -9.92 8.99 -15.96
CA LYS A 141 -8.66 8.33 -15.60
C LYS A 141 -8.83 7.32 -14.47
N LEU A 142 -9.66 7.63 -13.48
CA LEU A 142 -9.97 6.69 -12.40
C LEU A 142 -10.74 5.48 -12.91
N ARG A 143 -11.70 5.65 -13.83
CA ARG A 143 -12.42 4.54 -14.45
C ARG A 143 -11.46 3.60 -15.21
N ILE A 144 -10.55 4.16 -16.03
CA ILE A 144 -9.52 3.37 -16.73
C ILE A 144 -8.60 2.64 -15.74
N TYR A 145 -8.21 3.30 -14.67
CA TYR A 145 -7.41 2.67 -13.60
C TYR A 145 -8.16 1.50 -12.94
N HIS A 146 -9.43 1.69 -12.60
CA HIS A 146 -10.27 0.65 -12.01
C HIS A 146 -10.48 -0.53 -12.96
N GLU A 147 -10.73 -0.27 -14.24
CA GLU A 147 -10.85 -1.31 -15.25
C GLU A 147 -9.54 -2.12 -15.39
N ARG A 148 -8.40 -1.45 -15.42
CA ARG A 148 -7.09 -2.10 -15.43
C ARG A 148 -6.86 -3.02 -14.23
N ILE A 149 -7.27 -2.61 -13.02
CA ILE A 149 -7.21 -3.44 -11.81
C ILE A 149 -8.15 -4.65 -11.95
N SER A 150 -9.38 -4.46 -12.42
CA SER A 150 -10.35 -5.55 -12.54
C SER A 150 -9.92 -6.63 -13.54
N GLN A 151 -9.14 -6.27 -14.55
CA GLN A 151 -8.61 -7.17 -15.57
C GLN A 151 -7.21 -7.74 -15.24
N ALA A 152 -6.60 -7.33 -14.12
CA ALA A 152 -5.28 -7.78 -13.72
C ALA A 152 -5.25 -9.26 -13.30
N SER A 153 -4.04 -9.83 -13.17
CA SER A 153 -3.86 -11.17 -12.58
C SER A 153 -4.39 -11.22 -11.15
N VAL A 154 -4.68 -12.43 -10.67
CA VAL A 154 -5.17 -12.64 -9.30
C VAL A 154 -4.19 -12.05 -8.28
N GLU A 155 -2.89 -12.31 -8.43
CA GLU A 155 -1.85 -11.80 -7.52
C GLU A 155 -1.84 -10.27 -7.48
N THR A 156 -1.99 -9.60 -8.63
CA THR A 156 -2.08 -8.14 -8.69
C THR A 156 -3.31 -7.61 -7.97
N LYS A 157 -4.45 -8.27 -8.13
CA LYS A 157 -5.69 -7.95 -7.41
C LYS A 157 -5.51 -8.13 -5.91
N LEU A 158 -4.89 -9.24 -5.46
CA LEU A 158 -4.61 -9.48 -4.04
C LEU A 158 -3.75 -8.39 -3.43
N VAL A 159 -2.68 -7.96 -4.11
CA VAL A 159 -1.86 -6.81 -3.65
C VAL A 159 -2.70 -5.54 -3.54
N LYS A 160 -3.55 -5.26 -4.55
CA LYS A 160 -4.41 -4.07 -4.52
C LYS A 160 -5.47 -4.11 -3.42
N LEU A 161 -6.03 -5.28 -3.16
CA LEU A 161 -7.02 -5.48 -2.11
C LEU A 161 -6.37 -5.40 -0.71
N ALA A 162 -5.16 -5.94 -0.53
CA ALA A 162 -4.37 -5.79 0.69
C ALA A 162 -4.01 -4.32 0.98
N ASP A 163 -3.58 -3.55 -0.06
CA ASP A 163 -3.40 -2.08 0.04
C ASP A 163 -4.71 -1.40 0.47
N ARG A 164 -5.84 -1.81 -0.13
CA ARG A 164 -7.14 -1.22 0.21
C ARG A 164 -7.54 -1.54 1.64
N LEU A 165 -7.35 -2.78 2.08
CA LEU A 165 -7.66 -3.25 3.42
C LEU A 165 -6.87 -2.47 4.48
N ASP A 166 -5.55 -2.33 4.31
CA ASP A 166 -4.72 -1.53 5.22
C ASP A 166 -5.18 -0.08 5.29
N ASN A 167 -5.52 0.51 4.15
CA ASN A 167 -5.99 1.89 4.09
C ASN A 167 -7.39 2.08 4.71
N VAL A 168 -8.31 1.11 4.60
CA VAL A 168 -9.64 1.19 5.22
C VAL A 168 -9.53 0.98 6.73
N ARG A 169 -8.68 0.06 7.19
CA ARG A 169 -8.37 -0.15 8.62
C ARG A 169 -7.83 1.14 9.25
N ASP A 170 -6.90 1.84 8.58
CA ASP A 170 -6.37 3.14 9.04
C ASP A 170 -7.42 4.28 8.95
N ALA A 171 -8.30 4.26 7.95
CA ALA A 171 -9.27 5.33 7.73
C ALA A 171 -10.22 5.51 8.92
N ALA A 172 -10.59 4.44 9.62
CA ALA A 172 -11.44 4.50 10.80
C ALA A 172 -10.84 5.35 11.93
N GLU A 173 -9.51 5.43 12.00
CA GLU A 173 -8.77 6.18 13.01
C GLU A 173 -8.50 7.65 12.62
N LEU A 174 -8.84 8.08 11.40
CA LEU A 174 -8.56 9.43 10.93
C LEU A 174 -9.61 10.44 11.40
N LEU A 175 -9.21 11.71 11.43
CA LEU A 175 -10.10 12.84 11.79
C LEU A 175 -10.94 13.37 10.61
N ASP A 176 -10.49 13.14 9.37
CA ASP A 176 -11.15 13.66 8.16
C ASP A 176 -12.35 12.78 7.76
N LYS A 177 -13.53 13.15 8.26
CA LYS A 177 -14.79 12.44 7.93
C LYS A 177 -15.12 12.43 6.43
N GLY A 178 -14.76 13.49 5.70
CA GLY A 178 -14.94 13.51 4.25
C GLY A 178 -14.05 12.51 3.51
N PHE A 179 -12.82 12.32 3.99
CA PHE A 179 -11.93 11.28 3.48
C PHE A 179 -12.47 9.88 3.82
N GLN A 180 -12.91 9.65 5.06
CA GLN A 180 -13.50 8.40 5.50
C GLN A 180 -14.70 8.00 4.63
N LEU A 181 -15.64 8.92 4.39
CA LEU A 181 -16.82 8.67 3.56
C LEU A 181 -16.44 8.28 2.14
N ARG A 182 -15.58 9.05 1.48
CA ARG A 182 -15.10 8.73 0.11
C ARG A 182 -14.42 7.36 0.06
N TYR A 183 -13.64 7.00 1.08
CA TYR A 183 -12.98 5.70 1.14
C TYR A 183 -13.98 4.56 1.28
N LEU A 184 -14.98 4.71 2.15
CA LEU A 184 -16.07 3.75 2.34
C LEU A 184 -16.85 3.53 1.04
N GLU A 185 -17.30 4.62 0.41
CA GLU A 185 -18.06 4.57 -0.85
C GLU A 185 -17.27 3.88 -1.97
N GLN A 186 -16.02 4.27 -2.17
CA GLN A 186 -15.17 3.65 -3.19
C GLN A 186 -14.88 2.17 -2.89
N THR A 187 -14.71 1.80 -1.63
CA THR A 187 -14.46 0.41 -1.25
C THR A 187 -15.67 -0.45 -1.58
N ARG A 188 -16.86 -0.01 -1.19
CA ARG A 188 -18.12 -0.73 -1.46
C ARG A 188 -18.44 -0.81 -2.94
N ALA A 189 -18.25 0.29 -3.67
CA ALA A 189 -18.64 0.36 -5.07
C ALA A 189 -17.69 -0.41 -6.00
N PHE A 190 -16.40 -0.51 -5.65
CA PHE A 190 -15.40 -1.04 -6.57
C PHE A 190 -14.57 -2.19 -5.99
N TYR A 191 -14.03 -2.06 -4.77
CA TYR A 191 -13.09 -3.04 -4.25
C TYR A 191 -13.76 -4.29 -3.68
N LEU A 192 -14.91 -4.16 -3.01
CA LEU A 192 -15.67 -5.32 -2.54
C LEU A 192 -16.12 -6.25 -3.68
N PRO A 193 -16.66 -5.77 -4.82
CA PRO A 193 -16.97 -6.64 -5.95
C PRO A 193 -15.74 -7.37 -6.54
N ILE A 194 -14.55 -6.76 -6.50
CA ILE A 194 -13.32 -7.44 -6.91
C ILE A 194 -12.90 -8.48 -5.88
N ALA A 195 -13.01 -8.18 -4.58
CA ALA A 195 -12.66 -9.11 -3.53
C ALA A 195 -13.56 -10.36 -3.55
N ASP A 196 -14.87 -10.20 -3.73
CA ASP A 196 -15.85 -11.28 -3.80
C ASP A 196 -15.50 -12.36 -4.83
N VAL A 197 -14.93 -11.96 -5.98
CA VAL A 197 -14.54 -12.91 -7.03
C VAL A 197 -13.04 -13.30 -7.00
N SER A 198 -12.26 -12.72 -6.10
CA SER A 198 -10.80 -12.93 -6.08
C SER A 198 -10.34 -13.72 -4.86
N ASP A 199 -10.87 -13.42 -3.67
CA ASP A 199 -10.43 -14.01 -2.41
C ASP A 199 -11.46 -13.77 -1.29
N SER A 200 -11.98 -14.85 -0.70
CA SER A 200 -13.03 -14.78 0.33
C SER A 200 -12.55 -14.13 1.63
N TYR A 201 -11.30 -14.36 2.04
CA TYR A 201 -10.74 -13.75 3.23
C TYR A 201 -10.67 -12.23 3.10
N LEU A 202 -10.15 -11.73 1.97
CA LEU A 202 -10.10 -10.28 1.72
C LEU A 202 -11.48 -9.67 1.57
N PHE A 203 -12.46 -10.40 1.04
CA PHE A 203 -13.84 -9.94 0.99
C PHE A 203 -14.42 -9.76 2.40
N ASP A 204 -14.25 -10.75 3.27
CA ASP A 204 -14.75 -10.71 4.65
C ASP A 204 -14.07 -9.61 5.47
N GLU A 205 -12.74 -9.50 5.39
CA GLU A 205 -11.97 -8.49 6.10
C GLU A 205 -12.25 -7.06 5.62
N LEU A 206 -12.40 -6.85 4.31
CA LEU A 206 -12.79 -5.55 3.75
C LEU A 206 -14.22 -5.19 4.15
N SER A 207 -15.14 -6.15 4.17
CA SER A 207 -16.52 -5.94 4.61
C SER A 207 -16.56 -5.51 6.07
N LEU A 208 -15.85 -6.24 6.95
CA LEU A 208 -15.73 -5.91 8.36
C LEU A 208 -15.06 -4.53 8.59
N ALA A 209 -14.01 -4.22 7.84
CA ALA A 209 -13.35 -2.90 7.91
C ALA A 209 -14.28 -1.77 7.47
N CYS A 210 -15.12 -2.00 6.44
CA CYS A 210 -16.13 -1.04 6.01
C CYS A 210 -17.23 -0.83 7.07
N GLU A 211 -17.67 -1.88 7.76
CA GLU A 211 -18.64 -1.78 8.85
C GLU A 211 -18.08 -0.97 10.02
N ARG A 212 -16.85 -1.21 10.41
CA ARG A 212 -16.14 -0.42 11.44
C ARG A 212 -16.03 1.04 11.04
N LEU A 213 -15.61 1.33 9.81
CA LEU A 213 -15.51 2.70 9.31
C LEU A 213 -16.88 3.40 9.26
N GLU A 214 -17.94 2.70 8.87
CA GLU A 214 -19.31 3.24 8.89
C GLU A 214 -19.77 3.54 10.32
N HIS A 215 -19.47 2.65 11.27
CA HIS A 215 -19.77 2.87 12.68
C HIS A 215 -19.08 4.14 13.21
N GLU A 216 -17.77 4.31 12.90
CA GLU A 216 -17.02 5.51 13.27
C GLU A 216 -17.56 6.79 12.63
N LEU A 217 -18.04 6.72 11.40
CA LEU A 217 -18.70 7.87 10.73
C LEU A 217 -20.00 8.29 11.41
N LYS A 218 -20.75 7.32 11.95
CA LYS A 218 -22.05 7.56 12.59
C LYS A 218 -21.95 7.98 14.05
N TYR A 219 -20.98 7.43 14.78
CA TYR A 219 -20.95 7.51 16.25
C TYR A 219 -19.63 8.04 16.82
N GLY A 220 -18.53 8.11 16.03
CA GLY A 220 -17.23 8.70 16.37
C GLY A 220 -17.14 10.15 15.90
#